data_f843db6f41c6835556d6eb47673778f8
#
_entry.id   f843db6f41c6835556d6eb47673778f8
#
_cell.length_a   1.000
_cell.length_b   1.000
_cell.length_c   1.000
_cell.angle_alpha   90.00
_cell.angle_beta   90.00
_cell.angle_gamma   90.00
#
_symmetry.space_group_name_H-M   'P 1'
#
loop_
_entity.id
_entity.type
_entity.pdbx_description
1 polymer ?
#
loop_
_entity_poly.entity_id
_entity_poly.type
_entity_poly.pdbx_seq_one_letter_code
_entity_poly.pdbx_strand_id
1 'polypeptide(L)'
;PVPFTGWPTDRVLDTVVSRMSRVGGVHIIVLDEVDNLVDKGGDDLLYALTSLNTLLNKGRCSIIGISNDLHFTQHLDPRVSSRLSQEDIVFHPYVATEIQNILNERAEMGIKAGVLDDGVIKLCSALAAQEHGDARRALDLLRISVQKAEQRSQNRVDTKHVRLAQSQLEYDQVTPVIKTLPLHQKLVLFSICLNEENGLRNISTGEVYRTYAEACSKIGTEPLTTRRVSSLLNELDTMGLIMARNVSKGRGGRSKQVNSAIPKAIDAIVLMSESETLVNEAAMGKYNLQGHL
;
A
#
# COMPACT_ATOMS: atom_id res chain seq x y z
N PRO A 1 31.53 10.10 -19.63
CA PRO A 1 30.32 10.01 -18.85
C PRO A 1 29.18 10.67 -19.60
N VAL A 2 27.99 10.04 -19.55
CA VAL A 2 26.76 10.66 -20.07
C VAL A 2 26.28 11.59 -18.96
N PRO A 3 25.98 12.87 -19.23
CA PRO A 3 25.43 13.76 -18.21
C PRO A 3 24.05 13.28 -17.79
N PHE A 4 23.70 13.53 -16.53
CA PHE A 4 22.42 13.09 -15.95
C PHE A 4 21.22 13.84 -16.55
N THR A 5 21.42 15.06 -17.04
CA THR A 5 20.38 15.92 -17.62
C THR A 5 20.92 16.69 -18.83
N GLY A 6 20.02 17.17 -19.70
CA GLY A 6 20.32 18.12 -20.76
C GLY A 6 20.66 17.51 -22.13
N TRP A 7 20.69 16.19 -22.27
CA TRP A 7 20.80 15.55 -23.59
C TRP A 7 19.43 15.07 -24.09
N PRO A 8 19.16 15.23 -25.40
CA PRO A 8 18.01 14.59 -26.02
C PRO A 8 18.11 13.07 -25.94
N THR A 9 16.97 12.39 -25.85
CA THR A 9 16.88 10.92 -25.73
C THR A 9 17.63 10.20 -26.86
N ASP A 10 17.52 10.69 -28.09
CA ASP A 10 18.20 10.11 -29.26
C ASP A 10 19.71 10.11 -29.08
N ARG A 11 20.29 11.21 -28.58
CA ARG A 11 21.73 11.30 -28.32
C ARG A 11 22.20 10.36 -27.24
N VAL A 12 21.36 10.14 -26.23
CA VAL A 12 21.64 9.15 -25.17
C VAL A 12 21.65 7.76 -25.77
N LEU A 13 20.62 7.41 -26.57
CA LEU A 13 20.52 6.13 -27.26
C LEU A 13 21.71 5.85 -28.17
N ASP A 14 22.09 6.82 -29.01
CA ASP A 14 23.28 6.69 -29.91
C ASP A 14 24.54 6.42 -29.10
N THR A 15 24.69 7.09 -27.96
CA THR A 15 25.84 6.87 -27.08
C THR A 15 25.82 5.47 -26.45
N VAL A 16 24.65 4.97 -26.04
CA VAL A 16 24.47 3.61 -25.53
C VAL A 16 24.82 2.59 -26.60
N VAL A 17 24.25 2.71 -27.81
CA VAL A 17 24.50 1.83 -28.95
C VAL A 17 25.99 1.79 -29.31
N SER A 18 26.64 2.96 -29.38
CA SER A 18 28.06 3.07 -29.67
C SER A 18 28.94 2.35 -28.64
N ARG A 19 28.59 2.48 -27.37
CA ARG A 19 29.33 1.81 -26.26
C ARG A 19 29.11 0.31 -26.29
N MET A 20 27.87 -0.15 -26.42
CA MET A 20 27.53 -1.56 -26.50
C MET A 20 28.22 -2.22 -27.71
N SER A 21 28.20 -1.57 -28.87
CA SER A 21 28.87 -2.03 -30.08
C SER A 21 30.40 -2.10 -29.91
N ARG A 22 30.99 -1.19 -29.13
CA ARG A 22 32.46 -1.20 -28.85
C ARG A 22 32.84 -2.37 -27.97
N VAL A 23 32.05 -2.63 -26.92
CA VAL A 23 32.28 -3.74 -25.98
C VAL A 23 31.98 -5.07 -26.65
N GLY A 24 30.91 -5.14 -27.42
CA GLY A 24 30.39 -6.38 -28.01
C GLY A 24 29.85 -7.36 -26.94
N GLY A 25 29.61 -8.61 -27.34
CA GLY A 25 29.08 -9.62 -26.43
C GLY A 25 27.57 -9.55 -26.23
N VAL A 26 27.07 -10.11 -25.13
CA VAL A 26 25.65 -10.10 -24.77
C VAL A 26 25.44 -9.09 -23.65
N HIS A 27 24.53 -8.16 -23.89
CA HIS A 27 24.08 -7.18 -22.89
C HIS A 27 22.68 -7.55 -22.44
N ILE A 28 22.44 -7.51 -21.12
CA ILE A 28 21.12 -7.75 -20.53
C ILE A 28 20.69 -6.46 -19.84
N ILE A 29 19.53 -5.95 -20.24
CA ILE A 29 18.89 -4.79 -19.61
C ILE A 29 17.70 -5.31 -18.80
N VAL A 30 17.70 -5.04 -17.51
CA VAL A 30 16.59 -5.39 -16.61
C VAL A 30 15.83 -4.11 -16.29
N LEU A 31 14.53 -4.09 -16.57
CA LEU A 31 13.60 -3.00 -16.28
C LEU A 31 12.65 -3.46 -15.20
N ASP A 32 12.82 -2.95 -13.99
CA ASP A 32 11.88 -3.19 -12.90
C ASP A 32 10.73 -2.20 -12.96
N GLU A 33 9.51 -2.64 -12.60
CA GLU A 33 8.27 -1.86 -12.69
C GLU A 33 8.05 -1.25 -14.09
N VAL A 34 8.22 -2.07 -15.12
CA VAL A 34 8.13 -1.62 -16.53
C VAL A 34 6.75 -1.07 -16.90
N ASP A 35 5.69 -1.51 -16.24
CA ASP A 35 4.33 -0.97 -16.29
C ASP A 35 4.31 0.51 -15.89
N ASN A 36 4.91 0.88 -14.77
CA ASN A 36 5.02 2.28 -14.34
C ASN A 36 5.82 3.15 -15.31
N LEU A 37 6.79 2.58 -16.00
CA LEU A 37 7.57 3.27 -17.01
C LEU A 37 6.70 3.65 -18.21
N VAL A 38 5.87 2.72 -18.68
CA VAL A 38 4.96 2.93 -19.81
C VAL A 38 3.84 3.89 -19.46
N ASP A 39 3.22 3.73 -18.29
CA ASP A 39 2.12 4.61 -17.83
C ASP A 39 2.53 6.08 -17.71
N LYS A 40 3.78 6.35 -17.31
CA LYS A 40 4.29 7.72 -17.12
C LYS A 40 4.96 8.31 -18.34
N GLY A 41 5.62 7.50 -19.15
CA GLY A 41 6.50 7.94 -20.25
C GLY A 41 6.05 7.50 -21.63
N GLY A 42 5.02 6.68 -21.73
CA GLY A 42 4.59 6.06 -22.99
C GLY A 42 5.54 4.95 -23.46
N ASP A 43 5.21 4.37 -24.59
CA ASP A 43 5.90 3.20 -25.14
C ASP A 43 7.23 3.53 -25.86
N ASP A 44 7.57 4.80 -26.03
CA ASP A 44 8.70 5.24 -26.86
C ASP A 44 10.04 4.66 -26.38
N LEU A 45 10.25 4.58 -25.06
CA LEU A 45 11.49 4.02 -24.53
C LEU A 45 11.57 2.51 -24.76
N LEU A 46 10.48 1.77 -24.57
CA LEU A 46 10.43 0.34 -24.88
C LEU A 46 10.63 0.08 -26.36
N TYR A 47 10.00 0.90 -27.22
CA TYR A 47 10.21 0.83 -28.66
C TYR A 47 11.69 1.03 -29.03
N ALA A 48 12.35 2.03 -28.45
CA ALA A 48 13.77 2.29 -28.68
C ALA A 48 14.63 1.11 -28.19
N LEU A 49 14.35 0.57 -27.00
CA LEU A 49 15.09 -0.55 -26.44
C LEU A 49 14.91 -1.84 -27.26
N THR A 50 13.69 -2.16 -27.71
CA THR A 50 13.43 -3.33 -28.57
C THR A 50 14.10 -3.20 -29.94
N SER A 51 14.42 -1.96 -30.37
CA SER A 51 15.13 -1.68 -31.62
C SER A 51 16.65 -1.78 -31.50
N LEU A 52 17.22 -1.89 -30.28
CA LEU A 52 18.69 -1.86 -30.07
C LEU A 52 19.41 -2.90 -30.92
N ASN A 53 18.88 -4.11 -31.05
CA ASN A 53 19.52 -5.17 -31.81
C ASN A 53 19.65 -4.87 -33.31
N THR A 54 18.81 -3.98 -33.85
CA THR A 54 18.91 -3.54 -35.25
C THR A 54 19.96 -2.43 -35.45
N LEU A 55 20.29 -1.74 -34.36
CA LEU A 55 21.25 -0.62 -34.34
C LEU A 55 22.66 -1.04 -33.95
N LEU A 56 22.81 -2.17 -33.26
CA LEU A 56 24.09 -2.69 -32.79
C LEU A 56 24.89 -3.28 -33.95
N ASN A 57 26.09 -2.73 -34.19
CA ASN A 57 27.04 -3.26 -35.18
C ASN A 57 27.70 -4.54 -34.69
N LYS A 58 27.84 -4.69 -33.35
CA LYS A 58 28.51 -5.82 -32.73
C LYS A 58 27.87 -6.09 -31.34
N GLY A 59 27.64 -7.35 -31.06
CA GLY A 59 26.98 -7.77 -29.82
C GLY A 59 25.45 -7.95 -29.98
N ARG A 60 24.80 -8.30 -28.87
CA ARG A 60 23.34 -8.47 -28.79
C ARG A 60 22.84 -7.90 -27.47
N CYS A 61 21.58 -7.47 -27.47
CA CYS A 61 20.88 -6.97 -26.30
C CYS A 61 19.62 -7.79 -26.03
N SER A 62 19.45 -8.25 -24.81
CA SER A 62 18.22 -8.86 -24.32
C SER A 62 17.60 -7.96 -23.26
N ILE A 63 16.28 -7.90 -23.22
CA ILE A 63 15.52 -7.10 -22.27
C ILE A 63 14.73 -8.05 -21.36
N ILE A 64 14.76 -7.80 -20.07
CA ILE A 64 13.93 -8.48 -19.06
C ILE A 64 13.08 -7.39 -18.43
N GLY A 65 11.77 -7.44 -18.67
CA GLY A 65 10.79 -6.57 -18.02
C GLY A 65 10.19 -7.28 -16.80
N ILE A 66 10.11 -6.58 -15.68
CA ILE A 66 9.42 -7.05 -14.46
C ILE A 66 8.23 -6.14 -14.24
N SER A 67 7.02 -6.73 -14.15
CA SER A 67 5.77 -6.00 -13.94
C SER A 67 4.91 -6.69 -12.88
N ASN A 68 4.15 -5.89 -12.16
CA ASN A 68 3.09 -6.35 -11.26
C ASN A 68 1.73 -6.48 -11.95
N ASP A 69 1.60 -5.97 -13.19
CA ASP A 69 0.38 -6.08 -13.99
C ASP A 69 0.49 -7.26 -14.97
N LEU A 70 -0.34 -8.29 -14.76
CA LEU A 70 -0.43 -9.46 -15.65
C LEU A 70 -0.95 -9.11 -17.07
N HIS A 71 -1.63 -7.98 -17.21
CA HIS A 71 -2.18 -7.52 -18.48
C HIS A 71 -1.34 -6.44 -19.15
N PHE A 72 -0.20 -6.10 -18.56
CA PHE A 72 0.70 -5.05 -19.05
C PHE A 72 0.94 -5.12 -20.56
N THR A 73 1.23 -6.31 -21.08
CA THR A 73 1.53 -6.51 -22.51
C THR A 73 0.35 -6.23 -23.44
N GLN A 74 -0.88 -6.29 -22.93
CA GLN A 74 -2.11 -6.00 -23.71
C GLN A 74 -2.32 -4.49 -23.89
N HIS A 75 -1.72 -3.66 -23.04
CA HIS A 75 -1.82 -2.22 -23.07
C HIS A 75 -0.72 -1.56 -23.92
N LEU A 76 0.30 -2.32 -24.35
CA LEU A 76 1.40 -1.83 -25.16
C LEU A 76 0.96 -1.47 -26.59
N ASP A 77 1.63 -0.48 -27.18
CA ASP A 77 1.50 -0.18 -28.61
C ASP A 77 1.79 -1.45 -29.43
N PRO A 78 0.96 -1.78 -30.43
CA PRO A 78 1.15 -2.96 -31.30
C PRO A 78 2.55 -3.05 -31.92
N ARG A 79 3.22 -1.91 -32.17
CA ARG A 79 4.58 -1.86 -32.70
C ARG A 79 5.62 -2.37 -31.70
N VAL A 80 5.39 -2.12 -30.41
CA VAL A 80 6.24 -2.62 -29.31
C VAL A 80 5.95 -4.08 -29.06
N SER A 81 4.67 -4.44 -28.91
CA SER A 81 4.22 -5.80 -28.66
C SER A 81 4.69 -6.79 -29.74
N SER A 82 4.63 -6.38 -31.02
CA SER A 82 5.11 -7.24 -32.14
C SER A 82 6.63 -7.47 -32.17
N ARG A 83 7.42 -6.56 -31.56
CA ARG A 83 8.88 -6.67 -31.47
C ARG A 83 9.36 -7.38 -30.20
N LEU A 84 8.57 -7.32 -29.14
CA LEU A 84 8.75 -8.15 -27.96
C LEU A 84 8.43 -9.58 -28.37
N SER A 85 9.46 -10.35 -28.82
CA SER A 85 9.36 -11.81 -28.91
C SER A 85 9.32 -12.32 -27.46
N GLN A 86 8.16 -12.15 -26.78
CA GLN A 86 8.07 -12.29 -25.35
C GLN A 86 7.94 -13.76 -24.96
N GLU A 87 8.70 -14.12 -23.95
CA GLU A 87 8.49 -15.28 -23.15
C GLU A 87 8.02 -14.82 -21.78
N ASP A 88 6.76 -15.13 -21.43
CA ASP A 88 6.17 -14.69 -20.18
C ASP A 88 6.44 -15.72 -19.08
N ILE A 89 7.04 -15.27 -17.99
CA ILE A 89 7.27 -16.07 -16.80
C ILE A 89 6.42 -15.48 -15.66
N VAL A 90 5.40 -16.24 -15.26
CA VAL A 90 4.50 -15.81 -14.16
C VAL A 90 5.00 -16.36 -12.83
N PHE A 91 5.25 -15.46 -11.89
CA PHE A 91 5.56 -15.78 -10.50
C PHE A 91 4.28 -15.69 -9.67
N HIS A 92 3.81 -16.83 -9.20
CA HIS A 92 2.64 -16.89 -8.32
C HIS A 92 2.99 -16.41 -6.89
N PRO A 93 2.01 -15.86 -6.14
CA PRO A 93 2.18 -15.58 -4.72
C PRO A 93 2.60 -16.84 -3.97
N TYR A 94 3.49 -16.69 -2.99
CA TYR A 94 3.95 -17.80 -2.18
C TYR A 94 2.82 -18.35 -1.29
N VAL A 95 2.76 -19.67 -1.16
CA VAL A 95 1.92 -20.31 -0.15
C VAL A 95 2.62 -20.33 1.22
N ALA A 96 1.85 -20.56 2.29
CA ALA A 96 2.37 -20.50 3.66
C ALA A 96 3.58 -21.40 3.92
N THR A 97 3.63 -22.58 3.28
CA THR A 97 4.75 -23.53 3.41
C THR A 97 6.02 -23.03 2.74
N GLU A 98 5.90 -22.37 1.61
CA GLU A 98 7.05 -21.78 0.91
C GLU A 98 7.61 -20.59 1.69
N ILE A 99 6.72 -19.71 2.20
CA ILE A 99 7.12 -18.61 3.09
C ILE A 99 7.80 -19.16 4.35
N GLN A 100 7.29 -20.25 4.93
CA GLN A 100 7.89 -20.88 6.10
C GLN A 100 9.33 -21.36 5.80
N ASN A 101 9.57 -21.94 4.65
CA ASN A 101 10.92 -22.37 4.23
C ASN A 101 11.85 -21.17 4.07
N ILE A 102 11.38 -20.10 3.43
CA ILE A 102 12.15 -18.85 3.29
C ILE A 102 12.49 -18.26 4.67
N LEU A 103 11.52 -18.20 5.58
CA LEU A 103 11.74 -17.67 6.92
C LEU A 103 12.72 -18.53 7.75
N ASN A 104 12.66 -19.87 7.64
CA ASN A 104 13.58 -20.77 8.30
C ASN A 104 15.01 -20.50 7.83
N GLU A 105 15.25 -20.49 6.52
CA GLU A 105 16.57 -20.21 5.94
C GLU A 105 17.14 -18.86 6.43
N ARG A 106 16.31 -17.81 6.41
CA ARG A 106 16.71 -16.47 6.86
C ARG A 106 16.93 -16.40 8.36
N ALA A 107 16.13 -17.12 9.16
CA ALA A 107 16.29 -17.20 10.60
C ALA A 107 17.61 -17.89 10.99
N GLU A 108 17.96 -19.00 10.33
CA GLU A 108 19.24 -19.68 10.53
C GLU A 108 20.46 -18.79 10.25
N MET A 109 20.34 -17.90 9.24
CA MET A 109 21.42 -16.97 8.89
C MET A 109 21.53 -15.76 9.83
N GLY A 110 20.41 -15.28 10.39
CA GLY A 110 20.32 -13.97 11.06
C GLY A 110 19.96 -14.00 12.54
N ILE A 111 19.48 -15.11 13.06
CA ILE A 111 18.98 -15.22 14.44
C ILE A 111 19.71 -16.33 15.18
N LYS A 112 20.11 -16.06 16.43
CA LYS A 112 20.80 -17.06 17.27
C LYS A 112 19.88 -18.26 17.51
N ALA A 113 20.46 -19.47 17.49
CA ALA A 113 19.72 -20.70 17.74
C ALA A 113 19.02 -20.67 19.12
N GLY A 114 17.79 -21.17 19.18
CA GLY A 114 16.98 -21.26 20.40
C GLY A 114 16.31 -19.96 20.86
N VAL A 115 16.42 -18.86 20.06
CA VAL A 115 15.74 -17.60 20.37
C VAL A 115 14.28 -17.62 19.92
N LEU A 116 13.96 -18.28 18.82
CA LEU A 116 12.60 -18.37 18.31
C LEU A 116 11.86 -19.56 18.90
N ASP A 117 10.67 -19.35 19.39
CA ASP A 117 9.74 -20.43 19.76
C ASP A 117 9.12 -21.06 18.49
N ASP A 118 8.76 -22.35 18.55
CA ASP A 118 8.30 -23.16 17.40
C ASP A 118 7.10 -22.58 16.63
N GLY A 119 6.28 -21.75 17.28
CA GLY A 119 5.09 -21.14 16.67
C GLY A 119 5.36 -19.84 15.90
N VAL A 120 6.52 -19.21 16.07
CA VAL A 120 6.81 -17.85 15.55
C VAL A 120 6.82 -17.84 14.02
N ILE A 121 7.65 -18.69 13.41
CA ILE A 121 7.78 -18.77 11.96
C ILE A 121 6.47 -19.22 11.32
N LYS A 122 5.78 -20.19 11.92
CA LYS A 122 4.47 -20.67 11.44
C LYS A 122 3.43 -19.56 11.43
N LEU A 123 3.39 -18.74 12.49
CA LEU A 123 2.44 -17.63 12.57
C LEU A 123 2.79 -16.51 11.56
N CYS A 124 4.06 -16.14 11.43
CA CYS A 124 4.50 -15.16 10.44
C CYS A 124 4.14 -15.59 9.01
N SER A 125 4.41 -16.86 8.66
CA SER A 125 4.10 -17.39 7.33
C SER A 125 2.59 -17.46 7.06
N ALA A 126 1.79 -17.85 8.06
CA ALA A 126 0.33 -17.89 7.92
C ALA A 126 -0.27 -16.50 7.72
N LEU A 127 0.18 -15.50 8.48
CA LEU A 127 -0.27 -14.12 8.35
C LEU A 127 0.10 -13.53 6.99
N ALA A 128 1.33 -13.71 6.54
CA ALA A 128 1.77 -13.20 5.24
C ALA A 128 1.07 -13.89 4.06
N ALA A 129 0.80 -15.19 4.16
CA ALA A 129 0.04 -15.92 3.14
C ALA A 129 -1.42 -15.43 3.03
N GLN A 130 -2.03 -15.01 4.16
CA GLN A 130 -3.37 -14.40 4.16
C GLN A 130 -3.38 -13.02 3.51
N GLU A 131 -2.28 -12.29 3.58
CA GLU A 131 -2.12 -10.92 3.06
C GLU A 131 -1.52 -10.89 1.64
N HIS A 132 -1.72 -11.85 0.79
CA HIS A 132 -1.28 -11.91 -0.63
C HIS A 132 -0.03 -12.76 -0.89
N GLY A 133 0.49 -13.52 0.07
CA GLY A 133 1.66 -14.39 -0.13
C GLY A 133 2.97 -13.61 -0.29
N ASP A 134 3.09 -12.44 0.34
CA ASP A 134 4.29 -11.59 0.28
C ASP A 134 5.37 -12.04 1.27
N ALA A 135 6.47 -12.58 0.74
CA ALA A 135 7.63 -12.98 1.54
C ALA A 135 8.33 -11.79 2.23
N ARG A 136 8.30 -10.58 1.65
CA ARG A 136 8.87 -9.37 2.28
C ARG A 136 8.09 -9.02 3.54
N ARG A 137 6.76 -9.09 3.48
CA ARG A 137 5.89 -8.88 4.64
C ARG A 137 6.18 -9.89 5.76
N ALA A 138 6.40 -11.17 5.40
CA ALA A 138 6.75 -12.21 6.35
C ALA A 138 8.10 -11.95 7.05
N LEU A 139 9.10 -11.51 6.30
CA LEU A 139 10.41 -11.11 6.82
C LEU A 139 10.32 -9.90 7.76
N ASP A 140 9.50 -8.91 7.40
CA ASP A 140 9.26 -7.75 8.27
C ASP A 140 8.57 -8.13 9.56
N LEU A 141 7.55 -9.01 9.51
CA LEU A 141 6.91 -9.54 10.71
C LEU A 141 7.93 -10.23 11.63
N LEU A 142 8.78 -11.09 11.09
CA LEU A 142 9.81 -11.78 11.85
C LEU A 142 10.83 -10.80 12.46
N ARG A 143 11.34 -9.87 11.64
CA ARG A 143 12.30 -8.84 12.06
C ARG A 143 11.76 -7.98 13.20
N ILE A 144 10.53 -7.45 13.05
CA ILE A 144 9.92 -6.60 14.08
C ILE A 144 9.57 -7.42 15.33
N SER A 145 9.21 -8.70 15.19
CA SER A 145 8.96 -9.58 16.34
C SER A 145 10.22 -9.73 17.20
N VAL A 146 11.38 -9.92 16.59
CA VAL A 146 12.68 -9.97 17.29
C VAL A 146 12.96 -8.64 17.96
N GLN A 147 12.78 -7.51 17.26
CA GLN A 147 12.98 -6.18 17.84
C GLN A 147 12.07 -5.92 19.05
N LYS A 148 10.80 -6.38 19.01
CA LYS A 148 9.86 -6.25 20.15
C LYS A 148 10.32 -7.07 21.37
N ALA A 149 10.91 -8.25 21.18
CA ALA A 149 11.47 -9.04 22.27
C ALA A 149 12.71 -8.35 22.86
N GLU A 150 13.61 -7.84 22.01
CA GLU A 150 14.80 -7.09 22.44
C GLU A 150 14.43 -5.83 23.24
N GLN A 151 13.48 -5.03 22.76
CA GLN A 151 12.99 -3.84 23.47
C GLN A 151 12.45 -4.14 24.88
N ARG A 152 11.96 -5.37 25.08
CA ARG A 152 11.44 -5.85 26.37
C ARG A 152 12.49 -6.63 27.18
N SER A 153 13.75 -6.65 26.73
CA SER A 153 14.85 -7.41 27.34
C SER A 153 14.50 -8.91 27.51
N GLN A 154 13.76 -9.46 26.56
CA GLN A 154 13.40 -10.88 26.56
C GLN A 154 14.36 -11.66 25.67
N ASN A 155 14.83 -12.81 26.16
CA ASN A 155 15.79 -13.67 25.47
C ASN A 155 15.12 -14.61 24.45
N ARG A 156 13.79 -14.65 24.41
CA ARG A 156 13.02 -15.50 23.50
C ARG A 156 11.94 -14.69 22.80
N VAL A 157 11.67 -15.06 21.55
CA VAL A 157 10.59 -14.52 20.73
C VAL A 157 9.45 -15.52 20.71
N ASP A 158 8.28 -15.11 21.14
CA ASP A 158 7.05 -15.91 21.14
C ASP A 158 6.00 -15.34 20.16
N THR A 159 4.87 -16.02 20.04
CA THR A 159 3.76 -15.59 19.17
C THR A 159 3.13 -14.26 19.57
N LYS A 160 3.28 -13.81 20.82
CA LYS A 160 2.79 -12.49 21.26
C LYS A 160 3.59 -11.36 20.60
N HIS A 161 4.92 -11.57 20.45
CA HIS A 161 5.76 -10.60 19.73
C HIS A 161 5.37 -10.48 18.26
N VAL A 162 4.94 -11.60 17.62
CA VAL A 162 4.43 -11.57 16.25
C VAL A 162 3.14 -10.76 16.14
N ARG A 163 2.23 -10.89 17.12
CA ARG A 163 1.01 -10.07 17.13
C ARG A 163 1.30 -8.58 17.35
N LEU A 164 2.27 -8.25 18.21
CA LEU A 164 2.74 -6.87 18.37
C LEU A 164 3.39 -6.32 17.11
N ALA A 165 4.18 -7.16 16.42
CA ALA A 165 4.78 -6.79 15.14
C ALA A 165 3.72 -6.54 14.07
N GLN A 166 2.69 -7.38 13.99
CA GLN A 166 1.55 -7.20 13.10
C GLN A 166 0.88 -5.84 13.36
N SER A 167 0.51 -5.56 14.61
CA SER A 167 -0.12 -4.28 14.97
C SER A 167 0.78 -3.08 14.66
N GLN A 168 2.10 -3.21 14.83
CA GLN A 168 3.04 -2.15 14.47
C GLN A 168 3.06 -1.89 12.96
N LEU A 169 3.13 -2.94 12.15
CA LEU A 169 3.13 -2.80 10.68
C LEU A 169 1.82 -2.18 10.16
N GLU A 170 0.68 -2.59 10.73
CA GLU A 170 -0.62 -2.00 10.42
C GLU A 170 -0.65 -0.50 10.79
N TYR A 171 -0.12 -0.15 11.97
CA TYR A 171 0.02 1.23 12.42
C TYR A 171 0.89 2.06 11.47
N ASP A 172 2.05 1.54 11.11
CA ASP A 172 3.02 2.22 10.24
C ASP A 172 2.47 2.47 8.82
N GLN A 173 1.59 1.60 8.32
CA GLN A 173 0.93 1.77 7.02
C GLN A 173 -0.17 2.84 7.04
N VAL A 174 -1.00 2.84 8.06
CA VAL A 174 -2.20 3.71 8.12
C VAL A 174 -1.88 5.12 8.63
N THR A 175 -0.94 5.24 9.56
CA THR A 175 -0.60 6.51 10.21
C THR A 175 -0.22 7.64 9.24
N PRO A 176 0.69 7.44 8.26
CA PRO A 176 1.06 8.50 7.32
C PRO A 176 -0.14 8.97 6.49
N VAL A 177 -1.01 8.04 6.08
CA VAL A 177 -2.21 8.35 5.30
C VAL A 177 -3.16 9.22 6.11
N ILE A 178 -3.49 8.82 7.35
CA ILE A 178 -4.38 9.61 8.23
C ILE A 178 -3.81 11.01 8.47
N LYS A 179 -2.51 11.13 8.74
CA LYS A 179 -1.86 12.42 9.03
C LYS A 179 -1.93 13.39 7.86
N THR A 180 -1.89 12.91 6.62
CA THR A 180 -1.91 13.75 5.41
C THR A 180 -3.31 14.07 4.89
N LEU A 181 -4.38 13.49 5.46
CA LEU A 181 -5.75 13.78 5.05
C LEU A 181 -6.09 15.27 5.22
N PRO A 182 -6.81 15.89 4.26
CA PRO A 182 -7.42 17.21 4.44
C PRO A 182 -8.42 17.23 5.61
N LEU A 183 -8.62 18.41 6.22
CA LEU A 183 -9.47 18.59 7.41
C LEU A 183 -10.85 17.90 7.29
N HIS A 184 -11.59 18.16 6.22
CA HIS A 184 -12.92 17.59 6.06
C HIS A 184 -12.92 16.07 5.89
N GLN A 185 -11.89 15.48 5.28
CA GLN A 185 -11.74 14.00 5.23
C GLN A 185 -11.45 13.45 6.62
N LYS A 186 -10.59 14.11 7.42
CA LYS A 186 -10.35 13.75 8.81
C LYS A 186 -11.62 13.81 9.64
N LEU A 187 -12.43 14.87 9.50
CA LEU A 187 -13.70 15.02 10.22
C LEU A 187 -14.73 13.95 9.83
N VAL A 188 -14.80 13.57 8.55
CA VAL A 188 -15.67 12.48 8.09
C VAL A 188 -15.21 11.14 8.67
N LEU A 189 -13.89 10.84 8.61
CA LEU A 189 -13.31 9.63 9.19
C LEU A 189 -13.49 9.58 10.71
N PHE A 190 -13.22 10.69 11.42
CA PHE A 190 -13.48 10.88 12.82
C PHE A 190 -14.94 10.54 13.19
N SER A 191 -15.90 11.03 12.38
CA SER A 191 -17.32 10.79 12.63
C SER A 191 -17.70 9.31 12.51
N ILE A 192 -17.07 8.58 11.59
CA ILE A 192 -17.27 7.13 11.46
C ILE A 192 -16.70 6.41 12.67
N CYS A 193 -15.45 6.70 13.04
CA CYS A 193 -14.82 6.08 14.22
C CYS A 193 -15.58 6.37 15.50
N LEU A 194 -16.04 7.61 15.70
CA LEU A 194 -16.83 8.00 16.87
C LEU A 194 -18.18 7.26 16.94
N ASN A 195 -18.86 7.11 15.80
CA ASN A 195 -20.11 6.34 15.74
C ASN A 195 -19.88 4.85 16.07
N GLU A 196 -18.77 4.25 15.61
CA GLU A 196 -18.39 2.87 15.95
C GLU A 196 -18.06 2.70 17.43
N GLU A 197 -17.35 3.65 18.04
CA GLU A 197 -17.10 3.65 19.49
C GLU A 197 -18.38 3.74 20.32
N ASN A 198 -19.39 4.49 19.82
CA ASN A 198 -20.72 4.54 20.40
C ASN A 198 -21.57 3.28 20.12
N GLY A 199 -20.97 2.22 19.56
CA GLY A 199 -21.61 0.92 19.34
C GLY A 199 -22.39 0.80 18.04
N LEU A 200 -22.41 1.83 17.17
CA LEU A 200 -23.07 1.76 15.88
C LEU A 200 -22.30 0.84 14.93
N ARG A 201 -23.03 0.12 14.09
CA ARG A 201 -22.49 -0.74 13.02
C ARG A 201 -23.24 -0.47 11.74
N ASN A 202 -22.58 -0.64 10.60
CA ASN A 202 -23.18 -0.39 9.28
C ASN A 202 -23.80 1.01 9.20
N ILE A 203 -23.00 2.02 9.55
CA ILE A 203 -23.39 3.40 9.75
C ILE A 203 -23.89 3.96 8.41
N SER A 204 -25.08 4.51 8.39
CA SER A 204 -25.64 5.16 7.19
C SER A 204 -24.94 6.49 6.90
N THR A 205 -24.93 6.91 5.64
CA THR A 205 -24.39 8.23 5.25
C THR A 205 -25.07 9.39 6.02
N GLY A 206 -26.34 9.24 6.38
CA GLY A 206 -27.08 10.25 7.16
C GLY A 206 -26.56 10.35 8.62
N GLU A 207 -26.25 9.23 9.25
CA GLU A 207 -25.66 9.20 10.59
C GLU A 207 -24.25 9.80 10.58
N VAL A 208 -23.41 9.42 9.59
CA VAL A 208 -22.10 10.03 9.41
C VAL A 208 -22.21 11.54 9.23
N TYR A 209 -23.14 12.00 8.38
CA TYR A 209 -23.32 13.42 8.12
C TYR A 209 -23.74 14.21 9.37
N ARG A 210 -24.62 13.64 10.20
CA ARG A 210 -25.05 14.27 11.47
C ARG A 210 -23.87 14.48 12.40
N THR A 211 -23.10 13.43 12.69
CA THR A 211 -21.92 13.50 13.56
C THR A 211 -20.84 14.42 12.98
N TYR A 212 -20.66 14.42 11.65
CA TYR A 212 -19.74 15.31 10.95
C TYR A 212 -20.18 16.79 11.07
N ALA A 213 -21.47 17.10 10.88
CA ALA A 213 -21.97 18.46 11.01
C ALA A 213 -21.84 18.99 12.45
N GLU A 214 -22.08 18.14 13.45
CA GLU A 214 -21.84 18.45 14.87
C GLU A 214 -20.36 18.73 15.13
N ALA A 215 -19.45 17.90 14.59
CA ALA A 215 -18.01 18.13 14.71
C ALA A 215 -17.59 19.45 14.07
N CYS A 216 -18.08 19.77 12.85
CA CYS A 216 -17.84 21.05 12.18
C CYS A 216 -18.31 22.23 13.02
N SER A 217 -19.52 22.16 13.58
CA SER A 217 -20.08 23.23 14.44
C SER A 217 -19.21 23.48 15.66
N LYS A 218 -18.66 22.44 16.30
CA LYS A 218 -17.79 22.56 17.50
C LYS A 218 -16.49 23.29 17.21
N ILE A 219 -15.93 23.10 16.02
CA ILE A 219 -14.65 23.72 15.61
C ILE A 219 -14.85 25.04 14.84
N GLY A 220 -16.11 25.50 14.70
CA GLY A 220 -16.41 26.75 13.99
C GLY A 220 -16.19 26.67 12.46
N THR A 221 -16.27 25.47 11.87
CA THR A 221 -16.12 25.26 10.43
C THR A 221 -17.46 24.97 9.78
N GLU A 222 -17.73 25.51 8.59
CA GLU A 222 -18.96 25.23 7.87
C GLU A 222 -18.97 23.78 7.35
N PRO A 223 -20.05 23.00 7.57
CA PRO A 223 -20.15 21.66 7.04
C PRO A 223 -20.35 21.69 5.51
N LEU A 224 -19.68 20.80 4.81
CA LEU A 224 -19.85 20.59 3.39
C LEU A 224 -21.23 19.96 3.11
N THR A 225 -21.70 20.09 1.87
CA THR A 225 -22.96 19.48 1.45
C THR A 225 -22.93 17.94 1.55
N THR A 226 -24.08 17.31 1.76
CA THR A 226 -24.23 15.84 1.82
C THR A 226 -23.64 15.15 0.58
N ARG A 227 -23.77 15.79 -0.60
CA ARG A 227 -23.20 15.28 -1.86
C ARG A 227 -21.67 15.24 -1.78
N ARG A 228 -21.03 16.31 -1.25
CA ARG A 228 -19.57 16.36 -1.12
C ARG A 228 -19.08 15.36 -0.07
N VAL A 229 -19.79 15.21 1.05
CA VAL A 229 -19.46 14.18 2.06
C VAL A 229 -19.56 12.78 1.44
N SER A 230 -20.55 12.50 0.59
CA SER A 230 -20.63 11.23 -0.14
C SER A 230 -19.45 11.00 -1.08
N SER A 231 -18.89 12.07 -1.69
CA SER A 231 -17.65 11.99 -2.47
C SER A 231 -16.46 11.67 -1.57
N LEU A 232 -16.32 12.34 -0.42
CA LEU A 232 -15.26 12.06 0.55
C LEU A 232 -15.30 10.62 1.07
N LEU A 233 -16.50 10.06 1.28
CA LEU A 233 -16.66 8.65 1.63
C LEU A 233 -16.13 7.71 0.54
N ASN A 234 -16.33 8.04 -0.75
CA ASN A 234 -15.74 7.25 -1.83
C ASN A 234 -14.21 7.37 -1.87
N GLU A 235 -13.70 8.57 -1.65
CA GLU A 235 -12.24 8.81 -1.59
C GLU A 235 -11.61 7.99 -0.44
N LEU A 236 -12.21 8.02 0.76
CA LEU A 236 -11.74 7.24 1.93
C LEU A 236 -11.85 5.72 1.71
N ASP A 237 -12.88 5.26 1.00
CA ASP A 237 -13.06 3.85 0.61
C ASP A 237 -11.96 3.41 -0.38
N THR A 238 -11.67 4.24 -1.37
CA THR A 238 -10.58 4.02 -2.34
C THR A 238 -9.21 3.98 -1.65
N MET A 239 -9.01 4.79 -0.60
CA MET A 239 -7.79 4.76 0.23
C MET A 239 -7.72 3.56 1.18
N GLY A 240 -8.78 2.74 1.26
CA GLY A 240 -8.84 1.59 2.17
C GLY A 240 -9.01 1.95 3.65
N LEU A 241 -9.35 3.20 3.98
CA LEU A 241 -9.57 3.65 5.36
C LEU A 241 -10.96 3.30 5.90
N ILE A 242 -11.93 3.10 5.00
CA ILE A 242 -13.28 2.65 5.32
C ILE A 242 -13.72 1.55 4.36
N MET A 243 -14.76 0.83 4.73
CA MET A 243 -15.50 -0.10 3.86
C MET A 243 -16.89 0.46 3.61
N ALA A 244 -17.18 0.82 2.36
CA ALA A 244 -18.48 1.37 1.96
C ALA A 244 -19.25 0.38 1.09
N ARG A 245 -20.48 0.02 1.52
CA ARG A 245 -21.36 -0.88 0.78
C ARG A 245 -22.67 -0.20 0.42
N ASN A 246 -23.09 -0.33 -0.83
CA ASN A 246 -24.39 0.14 -1.26
C ASN A 246 -25.48 -0.86 -0.85
N VAL A 247 -26.45 -0.42 -0.08
CA VAL A 247 -27.59 -1.23 0.35
C VAL A 247 -28.87 -0.68 -0.26
N SER A 248 -29.63 -1.53 -0.94
CA SER A 248 -30.94 -1.17 -1.46
C SER A 248 -31.99 -1.32 -0.36
N LYS A 249 -32.74 -0.25 -0.08
CA LYS A 249 -33.87 -0.25 0.86
C LYS A 249 -35.21 -0.41 0.14
N GLY A 250 -35.22 -1.06 -1.03
CA GLY A 250 -36.44 -1.23 -1.82
C GLY A 250 -37.03 0.10 -2.23
N ARG A 251 -38.34 0.38 -1.90
CA ARG A 251 -39.00 1.66 -2.17
C ARG A 251 -38.38 2.88 -1.49
N GLY A 252 -37.51 2.68 -0.48
CA GLY A 252 -36.79 3.73 0.25
C GLY A 252 -35.48 4.20 -0.42
N GLY A 253 -35.19 3.72 -1.65
CA GLY A 253 -34.02 4.12 -2.42
C GLY A 253 -32.73 3.35 -2.06
N ARG A 254 -31.59 3.84 -2.58
CA ARG A 254 -30.25 3.30 -2.29
C ARG A 254 -29.64 4.08 -1.14
N SER A 255 -29.12 3.38 -0.15
CA SER A 255 -28.37 3.94 0.98
C SER A 255 -26.97 3.31 1.00
N LYS A 256 -25.98 4.10 1.37
CA LYS A 256 -24.63 3.60 1.59
C LYS A 256 -24.46 3.34 3.08
N GLN A 257 -23.91 2.18 3.41
CA GLN A 257 -23.47 1.84 4.77
C GLN A 257 -21.95 1.81 4.81
N VAL A 258 -21.37 2.36 5.85
CA VAL A 258 -19.93 2.49 6.02
C VAL A 258 -19.50 1.93 7.37
N ASN A 259 -18.30 1.37 7.40
CA ASN A 259 -17.59 0.98 8.61
C ASN A 259 -16.12 1.39 8.44
N SER A 260 -15.41 1.60 9.55
CA SER A 260 -13.97 1.79 9.52
C SER A 260 -13.28 0.51 9.02
N ALA A 261 -12.27 0.65 8.18
CA ALA A 261 -11.35 -0.41 7.80
C ALA A 261 -10.03 -0.34 8.60
N ILE A 262 -9.88 0.67 9.46
CA ILE A 262 -8.69 0.87 10.28
C ILE A 262 -8.63 -0.24 11.34
N PRO A 263 -7.45 -0.88 11.51
CA PRO A 263 -7.27 -1.90 12.55
C PRO A 263 -7.62 -1.38 13.94
N LYS A 264 -8.31 -2.19 14.75
CA LYS A 264 -8.76 -1.80 16.10
C LYS A 264 -7.61 -1.42 17.06
N ALA A 265 -6.39 -1.85 16.75
CA ALA A 265 -5.20 -1.49 17.54
C ALA A 265 -4.76 -0.04 17.32
N ILE A 266 -5.33 0.64 16.31
CA ILE A 266 -5.01 2.02 15.97
C ILE A 266 -6.14 2.91 16.46
N ASP A 267 -5.82 3.81 17.37
CA ASP A 267 -6.74 4.87 17.75
C ASP A 267 -6.69 5.99 16.69
N ALA A 268 -7.53 5.83 15.66
CA ALA A 268 -7.61 6.79 14.56
C ALA A 268 -8.01 8.18 15.05
N ILE A 269 -8.79 8.28 16.13
CA ILE A 269 -9.22 9.55 16.71
C ILE A 269 -8.01 10.27 17.30
N VAL A 270 -7.16 9.56 18.05
CA VAL A 270 -5.92 10.14 18.60
C VAL A 270 -4.98 10.60 17.48
N LEU A 271 -4.76 9.76 16.45
CA LEU A 271 -3.90 10.13 15.33
C LEU A 271 -4.39 11.36 14.56
N MET A 272 -5.70 11.48 14.36
CA MET A 272 -6.29 12.66 13.72
C MET A 272 -6.16 13.91 14.61
N SER A 273 -6.36 13.75 15.92
CA SER A 273 -6.24 14.84 16.90
C SER A 273 -4.80 15.35 17.01
N GLU A 274 -3.81 14.47 16.98
CA GLU A 274 -2.38 14.84 16.97
C GLU A 274 -1.96 15.57 15.69
N SER A 275 -2.58 15.23 14.56
CA SER A 275 -2.23 15.77 13.26
C SER A 275 -2.95 17.09 12.91
N GLU A 276 -4.03 17.43 13.62
CA GLU A 276 -4.88 18.56 13.31
C GLU A 276 -5.52 19.12 14.60
N THR A 277 -5.15 20.33 14.99
CA THR A 277 -5.64 20.99 16.22
C THR A 277 -7.16 21.08 16.27
N LEU A 278 -7.81 21.38 15.12
CA LEU A 278 -9.26 21.49 15.03
C LEU A 278 -9.97 20.12 15.29
N VAL A 279 -9.37 19.03 14.85
CA VAL A 279 -9.91 17.68 15.14
C VAL A 279 -9.77 17.36 16.62
N ASN A 280 -8.67 17.81 17.26
CA ASN A 280 -8.49 17.68 18.71
C ASN A 280 -9.58 18.42 19.49
N GLU A 281 -9.94 19.63 19.06
CA GLU A 281 -11.05 20.40 19.67
C GLU A 281 -12.40 19.67 19.52
N ALA A 282 -12.66 19.07 18.36
CA ALA A 282 -13.84 18.23 18.15
C ALA A 282 -13.84 16.99 19.05
N ALA A 283 -12.67 16.35 19.24
CA ALA A 283 -12.51 15.18 20.11
C ALA A 283 -12.66 15.53 21.60
N MET A 284 -12.11 16.66 22.06
CA MET A 284 -12.27 17.11 23.46
C MET A 284 -13.73 17.38 23.83
N GLY A 285 -14.56 17.78 22.87
CA GLY A 285 -16.01 17.88 23.05
C GLY A 285 -16.72 16.53 23.30
N LYS A 286 -16.04 15.39 23.04
CA LYS A 286 -16.55 14.03 23.26
C LYS A 286 -16.84 13.75 24.74
N TYR A 287 -16.00 14.25 25.64
CA TYR A 287 -16.17 14.04 27.10
C TYR A 287 -17.38 14.77 27.69
N ASN A 288 -17.96 15.74 26.96
CA ASN A 288 -19.17 16.46 27.38
C ASN A 288 -20.46 15.88 26.81
N LEU A 289 -20.40 14.92 25.85
CA LEU A 289 -21.59 14.29 25.24
C LEU A 289 -22.20 13.18 26.09
N GLN A 290 -21.48 12.65 27.11
CA GLN A 290 -22.01 11.65 28.04
C GLN A 290 -22.92 12.21 29.12
N GLY A 291 -23.17 13.53 29.15
CA GLY A 291 -23.99 14.21 30.13
C GLY A 291 -25.46 14.46 29.73
N HIS A 292 -25.88 14.02 28.54
CA HIS A 292 -27.28 14.18 28.07
C HIS A 292 -27.81 12.89 27.45
N LEU A 293 -28.08 11.93 28.31
CA LEU A 293 -29.05 10.84 28.11
C LEU A 293 -29.95 10.77 29.31
#